data_d33c2e490c9ae9b5fb612ed6f2e39aa2
#
_entry.id   d33c2e490c9ae9b5fb612ed6f2e39aa2
#
_cell.length_a   1.000
_cell.length_b   1.000
_cell.length_c   1.000
_cell.angle_alpha   90.00
_cell.angle_beta   90.00
_cell.angle_gamma   90.00
#
_symmetry.space_group_name_H-M   'P 1'
#
loop_
_entity.id
_entity.type
_entity.pdbx_description
1 polymer ?
#
loop_
_entity_poly.entity_id
_entity_poly.type
_entity_poly.pdbx_seq_one_letter_code
_entity_poly.pdbx_strand_id
1 'polypeptide(L)'
;MFPDKIIQNRKKDGTAPLIVLSGPTAVGKTRLSIALAKAVDGEIVSADSMQVYRHMDIGSAKITEEEMQGVPHHMISVLDPWEDFSVAVFKEMCEICLQGIYERGHIPILTGGTGFYVQALLRDIDFSGSREETGLSAQTMGFSGSAGDRTADEKGRDIRSALEQAALEKGAAFLHRQLEQVDPLSAEMIHANNLKRTVRALEYFYLTGEPISSHNKREREKPSAYLSCYFVLNDIRERLYKRIELR
;
A
#
# COMPACT_ATOMS: atom_id res chain seq x y z
N MET A 1 -10.40 -11.77 -26.29
CA MET A 1 -9.11 -12.46 -26.36
C MET A 1 -8.04 -11.41 -26.58
N PHE A 2 -7.32 -11.02 -25.53
CA PHE A 2 -6.19 -10.10 -25.68
C PHE A 2 -5.05 -10.88 -26.33
N PRO A 3 -4.36 -10.35 -27.36
CA PRO A 3 -3.35 -11.13 -28.08
C PRO A 3 -2.17 -11.50 -27.18
N ASP A 4 -1.76 -12.77 -27.18
CA ASP A 4 -0.62 -13.33 -26.43
C ASP A 4 0.69 -12.52 -26.58
N LYS A 5 0.85 -11.82 -27.70
CA LYS A 5 1.98 -10.92 -27.97
C LYS A 5 2.09 -9.73 -27.02
N ILE A 6 0.98 -9.23 -26.47
CA ILE A 6 1.00 -8.13 -25.49
C ILE A 6 1.55 -8.63 -24.16
N ILE A 7 1.30 -9.87 -23.80
CA ILE A 7 1.76 -10.47 -22.53
C ILE A 7 3.27 -10.78 -22.57
N GLN A 8 3.78 -11.26 -23.70
CA GLN A 8 5.20 -11.63 -23.84
C GLN A 8 6.16 -10.43 -24.05
N ASN A 9 5.73 -9.34 -24.61
CA ASN A 9 6.54 -8.12 -24.78
C ASN A 9 6.68 -7.29 -23.49
N ARG A 10 5.92 -7.59 -22.44
CA ARG A 10 5.83 -6.84 -21.19
C ARG A 10 7.09 -6.83 -20.32
N LYS A 11 7.90 -7.88 -20.39
CA LYS A 11 9.19 -7.94 -19.69
C LYS A 11 10.27 -7.10 -20.37
N LYS A 12 10.10 -6.72 -21.66
CA LYS A 12 11.10 -5.94 -22.41
C LYS A 12 10.92 -4.43 -22.30
N ASP A 13 9.67 -3.94 -22.14
CA ASP A 13 9.36 -2.50 -22.19
C ASP A 13 8.92 -1.90 -20.85
N GLY A 14 8.95 -2.65 -19.76
CA GLY A 14 8.70 -2.16 -18.39
C GLY A 14 7.26 -1.76 -18.06
N THR A 15 6.27 -2.00 -18.95
CA THR A 15 4.88 -1.60 -18.73
C THR A 15 3.91 -2.79 -18.81
N ALA A 16 3.69 -3.48 -17.70
CA ALA A 16 2.67 -4.51 -17.60
C ALA A 16 1.28 -3.90 -17.37
N PRO A 17 0.20 -4.37 -18.05
CA PRO A 17 -1.13 -3.79 -17.88
C PRO A 17 -1.71 -4.14 -16.52
N LEU A 18 -2.26 -3.14 -15.85
CA LEU A 18 -2.91 -3.26 -14.56
C LEU A 18 -4.23 -2.49 -14.59
N ILE A 19 -5.33 -3.15 -14.25
CA ILE A 19 -6.59 -2.45 -14.04
C ILE A 19 -6.69 -2.09 -12.56
N VAL A 20 -6.98 -0.82 -12.26
CA VAL A 20 -7.17 -0.35 -10.89
C VAL A 20 -8.59 0.12 -10.71
N LEU A 21 -9.27 -0.46 -9.71
CA LEU A 21 -10.64 -0.13 -9.35
C LEU A 21 -10.69 0.38 -7.91
N SER A 22 -10.80 1.69 -7.74
CA SER A 22 -10.83 2.36 -6.44
C SER A 22 -12.17 3.01 -6.15
N GLY A 23 -12.40 3.39 -4.90
CA GLY A 23 -13.59 4.09 -4.46
C GLY A 23 -13.94 3.81 -3.00
N PRO A 24 -14.92 4.54 -2.43
CA PRO A 24 -15.31 4.40 -1.04
C PRO A 24 -15.92 3.03 -0.73
N THR A 25 -16.05 2.72 0.57
CA THR A 25 -16.76 1.53 1.03
C THR A 25 -18.22 1.55 0.55
N ALA A 26 -18.78 0.38 0.27
CA ALA A 26 -20.17 0.17 -0.19
C ALA A 26 -20.50 0.76 -1.57
N VAL A 27 -19.54 1.24 -2.37
CA VAL A 27 -19.80 1.77 -3.73
C VAL A 27 -20.03 0.68 -4.77
N GLY A 28 -19.75 -0.59 -4.46
CA GLY A 28 -19.95 -1.73 -5.36
C GLY A 28 -18.70 -2.22 -6.08
N LYS A 29 -17.50 -1.89 -5.58
CA LYS A 29 -16.22 -2.36 -6.13
C LYS A 29 -16.18 -3.87 -6.36
N THR A 30 -16.53 -4.65 -5.34
CA THR A 30 -16.48 -6.12 -5.37
C THR A 30 -17.30 -6.70 -6.53
N ARG A 31 -18.55 -6.26 -6.68
CA ARG A 31 -19.40 -6.74 -7.77
C ARG A 31 -18.86 -6.37 -9.15
N LEU A 32 -18.34 -5.15 -9.29
CA LEU A 32 -17.79 -4.69 -10.56
C LEU A 32 -16.46 -5.38 -10.88
N SER A 33 -15.59 -5.59 -9.88
CA SER A 33 -14.30 -6.27 -10.11
C SER A 33 -14.48 -7.72 -10.56
N ILE A 34 -15.47 -8.44 -10.02
CA ILE A 34 -15.80 -9.81 -10.43
C ILE A 34 -16.32 -9.83 -11.87
N ALA A 35 -17.27 -8.94 -12.20
CA ALA A 35 -17.80 -8.85 -13.55
C ALA A 35 -16.71 -8.50 -14.58
N LEU A 36 -15.81 -7.59 -14.21
CA LEU A 36 -14.67 -7.20 -15.03
C LEU A 36 -13.68 -8.35 -15.17
N ALA A 37 -13.34 -9.06 -14.09
CA ALA A 37 -12.43 -10.20 -14.12
C ALA A 37 -12.92 -11.29 -15.08
N LYS A 38 -14.22 -11.60 -15.03
CA LYS A 38 -14.82 -12.56 -15.96
C LYS A 38 -14.79 -12.09 -17.42
N ALA A 39 -14.91 -10.77 -17.65
CA ALA A 39 -14.93 -10.22 -19.01
C ALA A 39 -13.54 -10.17 -19.66
N VAL A 40 -12.48 -10.01 -18.86
CA VAL A 40 -11.10 -9.84 -19.37
C VAL A 40 -10.19 -11.01 -19.06
N ASP A 41 -10.73 -12.10 -18.55
CA ASP A 41 -9.97 -13.26 -18.05
C ASP A 41 -8.90 -12.84 -17.03
N GLY A 42 -9.36 -12.11 -16.01
CA GLY A 42 -8.50 -11.48 -15.01
C GLY A 42 -8.60 -12.12 -13.63
N GLU A 43 -7.64 -11.76 -12.77
CA GLU A 43 -7.62 -12.15 -11.36
C GLU A 43 -7.59 -10.89 -10.50
N ILE A 44 -8.20 -10.95 -9.31
CA ILE A 44 -8.37 -9.82 -8.43
C ILE A 44 -7.29 -9.81 -7.34
N VAL A 45 -6.69 -8.64 -7.10
CA VAL A 45 -5.77 -8.39 -5.98
C VAL A 45 -6.38 -7.34 -5.07
N SER A 46 -6.55 -7.68 -3.79
CA SER A 46 -7.14 -6.76 -2.81
C SER A 46 -6.11 -5.75 -2.30
N ALA A 47 -6.41 -4.45 -2.42
CA ALA A 47 -5.67 -3.35 -1.80
C ALA A 47 -6.43 -2.81 -0.58
N ASP A 48 -6.77 -3.72 0.34
CA ASP A 48 -7.47 -3.43 1.59
C ASP A 48 -6.59 -3.82 2.78
N SER A 49 -6.38 -2.89 3.71
CA SER A 49 -5.50 -3.10 4.86
C SER A 49 -6.07 -4.03 5.94
N MET A 50 -7.35 -4.39 5.86
CA MET A 50 -8.01 -5.22 6.87
C MET A 50 -8.37 -6.61 6.35
N GLN A 51 -8.73 -6.74 5.07
CA GLN A 51 -9.10 -8.03 4.47
C GLN A 51 -7.92 -8.99 4.31
N VAL A 52 -6.70 -8.49 4.42
CA VAL A 52 -5.45 -9.27 4.40
C VAL A 52 -5.36 -10.25 5.57
N TYR A 53 -5.93 -9.91 6.73
CA TYR A 53 -5.84 -10.70 7.95
C TYR A 53 -6.85 -11.86 7.98
N ARG A 54 -6.38 -13.06 8.39
CA ARG A 54 -7.24 -14.21 8.68
C ARG A 54 -8.17 -13.88 9.85
N HIS A 55 -9.34 -14.52 9.88
CA HIS A 55 -10.33 -14.41 10.98
C HIS A 55 -10.95 -13.02 11.20
N MET A 56 -10.56 -12.02 10.39
CA MET A 56 -11.17 -10.69 10.43
C MET A 56 -12.22 -10.56 9.31
N ASP A 57 -13.32 -11.32 9.40
CA ASP A 57 -14.22 -11.50 8.26
C ASP A 57 -15.40 -10.52 8.31
N ILE A 58 -16.07 -10.41 9.47
CA ILE A 58 -17.31 -9.62 9.60
C ILE A 58 -17.04 -8.13 9.52
N GLY A 59 -16.18 -7.60 10.39
CA GLY A 59 -15.92 -6.15 10.46
C GLY A 59 -15.22 -5.57 9.24
N SER A 60 -14.44 -6.37 8.50
CA SER A 60 -13.80 -5.97 7.25
C SER A 60 -14.71 -6.14 6.04
N ALA A 61 -15.87 -6.74 6.23
CA ALA A 61 -16.79 -7.15 5.16
C ALA A 61 -16.05 -7.92 4.06
N LYS A 62 -15.24 -8.91 4.49
CA LYS A 62 -14.45 -9.75 3.62
C LYS A 62 -15.36 -10.53 2.66
N ILE A 63 -14.93 -10.62 1.41
CA ILE A 63 -15.62 -11.40 0.39
C ILE A 63 -15.58 -12.89 0.73
N THR A 64 -16.69 -13.58 0.58
CA THR A 64 -16.80 -15.04 0.74
C THR A 64 -16.46 -15.78 -0.56
N GLU A 65 -16.14 -17.07 -0.47
CA GLU A 65 -15.87 -17.90 -1.65
C GLU A 65 -17.07 -17.94 -2.63
N GLU A 66 -18.29 -17.96 -2.10
CA GLU A 66 -19.50 -17.90 -2.92
C GLU A 66 -19.59 -16.58 -3.68
N GLU A 67 -19.32 -15.47 -2.99
CA GLU A 67 -19.31 -14.13 -3.61
C GLU A 67 -18.21 -13.97 -4.64
N MET A 68 -17.08 -14.66 -4.51
CA MET A 68 -15.97 -14.65 -5.50
C MET A 68 -16.39 -15.27 -6.84
N GLN A 69 -17.42 -16.10 -6.87
CA GLN A 69 -17.99 -16.69 -8.09
C GLN A 69 -16.94 -17.38 -9.00
N GLY A 70 -15.95 -18.03 -8.39
CA GLY A 70 -14.87 -18.73 -9.08
C GLY A 70 -13.76 -17.82 -9.63
N VAL A 71 -13.81 -16.51 -9.41
CA VAL A 71 -12.72 -15.59 -9.78
C VAL A 71 -11.62 -15.67 -8.70
N PRO A 72 -10.34 -15.91 -9.07
CA PRO A 72 -9.26 -15.91 -8.11
C PRO A 72 -9.08 -14.54 -7.45
N HIS A 73 -8.96 -14.54 -6.11
CA HIS A 73 -8.69 -13.36 -5.31
C HIS A 73 -7.39 -13.55 -4.53
N HIS A 74 -6.54 -12.54 -4.57
CA HIS A 74 -5.24 -12.50 -3.89
C HIS A 74 -5.24 -11.44 -2.80
N MET A 75 -4.31 -11.53 -1.86
CA MET A 75 -4.15 -10.59 -0.74
C MET A 75 -5.38 -10.56 0.20
N ILE A 76 -6.05 -11.70 0.36
CA ILE A 76 -7.17 -11.90 1.27
C ILE A 76 -6.83 -13.06 2.20
N SER A 77 -6.96 -12.89 3.51
CA SER A 77 -6.68 -13.91 4.54
C SER A 77 -5.29 -14.54 4.39
N VAL A 78 -4.27 -13.75 4.11
CA VAL A 78 -2.88 -14.23 3.90
C VAL A 78 -2.00 -14.04 5.12
N LEU A 79 -2.35 -13.12 6.05
CA LEU A 79 -1.63 -12.84 7.27
C LEU A 79 -2.44 -13.19 8.51
N ASP A 80 -1.77 -13.49 9.60
CA ASP A 80 -2.40 -13.62 10.91
C ASP A 80 -2.54 -12.24 11.60
N PRO A 81 -3.53 -12.04 12.49
CA PRO A 81 -3.81 -10.72 13.09
C PRO A 81 -2.67 -10.11 13.90
N TRP A 82 -1.69 -10.90 14.32
CA TRP A 82 -0.50 -10.44 15.04
C TRP A 82 0.70 -10.15 14.13
N GLU A 83 0.58 -10.36 12.83
CA GLU A 83 1.61 -10.02 11.86
C GLU A 83 1.48 -8.57 11.43
N ASP A 84 2.60 -7.86 11.34
CA ASP A 84 2.62 -6.48 10.91
C ASP A 84 2.39 -6.35 9.41
N PHE A 85 1.48 -5.45 9.02
CA PHE A 85 1.18 -5.17 7.63
C PHE A 85 1.31 -3.68 7.31
N SER A 86 2.42 -3.34 6.73
CA SER A 86 2.73 -1.98 6.26
C SER A 86 2.51 -1.83 4.75
N VAL A 87 2.59 -0.61 4.26
CA VAL A 87 2.54 -0.33 2.81
C VAL A 87 3.72 -0.96 2.06
N ALA A 88 4.89 -1.08 2.71
CA ALA A 88 6.06 -1.74 2.13
C ALA A 88 5.81 -3.25 1.94
N VAL A 89 5.28 -3.91 2.98
CA VAL A 89 4.88 -5.33 2.91
C VAL A 89 3.79 -5.53 1.86
N PHE A 90 2.78 -4.66 1.84
CA PHE A 90 1.75 -4.71 0.80
C PHE A 90 2.35 -4.68 -0.59
N LYS A 91 3.24 -3.71 -0.87
CA LYS A 91 3.88 -3.55 -2.19
C LYS A 91 4.60 -4.82 -2.59
N GLU A 92 5.47 -5.35 -1.74
CA GLU A 92 6.25 -6.57 -2.00
C GLU A 92 5.35 -7.78 -2.28
N MET A 93 4.37 -8.04 -1.41
CA MET A 93 3.43 -9.15 -1.59
C MET A 93 2.57 -8.98 -2.85
N CYS A 94 2.14 -7.75 -3.13
CA CYS A 94 1.35 -7.44 -4.30
C CYS A 94 2.14 -7.66 -5.58
N GLU A 95 3.41 -7.25 -5.66
CA GLU A 95 4.29 -7.46 -6.80
C GLU A 95 4.47 -8.96 -7.10
N ILE A 96 4.64 -9.79 -6.08
CA ILE A 96 4.70 -11.26 -6.21
C ILE A 96 3.38 -11.80 -6.79
N CYS A 97 2.23 -11.35 -6.27
CA CYS A 97 0.93 -11.75 -6.80
C CYS A 97 0.77 -11.35 -8.27
N LEU A 98 1.11 -10.10 -8.63
CA LEU A 98 1.02 -9.60 -9.99
C LEU A 98 1.88 -10.42 -10.95
N GLN A 99 3.12 -10.73 -10.55
CA GLN A 99 4.01 -11.56 -11.35
C GLN A 99 3.41 -12.93 -11.64
N GLY A 100 2.87 -13.61 -10.61
CA GLY A 100 2.22 -14.90 -10.78
C GLY A 100 0.97 -14.84 -11.68
N ILE A 101 0.18 -13.76 -11.60
CA ILE A 101 -0.97 -13.54 -12.48
C ILE A 101 -0.53 -13.40 -13.94
N TYR A 102 0.52 -12.60 -14.21
CA TYR A 102 1.07 -12.45 -15.55
C TYR A 102 1.64 -13.76 -16.10
N GLU A 103 2.30 -14.57 -15.27
CA GLU A 103 2.83 -15.87 -15.68
C GLU A 103 1.74 -16.86 -16.09
N ARG A 104 0.55 -16.75 -15.49
CA ARG A 104 -0.64 -17.51 -15.91
C ARG A 104 -1.34 -16.93 -17.14
N GLY A 105 -0.90 -15.78 -17.63
CA GLY A 105 -1.47 -15.13 -18.81
C GLY A 105 -2.70 -14.27 -18.53
N HIS A 106 -3.07 -14.05 -17.25
CA HIS A 106 -4.23 -13.29 -16.85
C HIS A 106 -3.94 -11.79 -16.65
N ILE A 107 -4.99 -10.98 -16.59
CA ILE A 107 -4.89 -9.54 -16.34
C ILE A 107 -5.17 -9.28 -14.86
N PRO A 108 -4.23 -8.68 -14.10
CA PRO A 108 -4.49 -8.33 -12.73
C PRO A 108 -5.44 -7.13 -12.61
N ILE A 109 -6.36 -7.22 -11.64
CA ILE A 109 -7.31 -6.16 -11.27
C ILE A 109 -7.07 -5.82 -9.81
N LEU A 110 -6.41 -4.69 -9.55
CA LEU A 110 -6.18 -4.19 -8.21
C LEU A 110 -7.43 -3.46 -7.72
N THR A 111 -8.06 -3.95 -6.66
CA THR A 111 -9.28 -3.35 -6.12
C THR A 111 -9.13 -3.03 -4.63
N GLY A 112 -9.53 -1.82 -4.22
CA GLY A 112 -9.49 -1.45 -2.80
C GLY A 112 -9.84 0.01 -2.53
N GLY A 113 -9.86 0.34 -1.23
CA GLY A 113 -10.11 1.69 -0.72
C GLY A 113 -8.86 2.41 -0.23
N THR A 114 -7.74 1.71 -0.07
CA THR A 114 -6.50 2.25 0.51
C THR A 114 -5.67 2.92 -0.58
N GLY A 115 -5.97 4.19 -0.87
CA GLY A 115 -5.34 4.92 -1.98
C GLY A 115 -3.82 4.99 -1.91
N PHE A 116 -3.24 5.02 -0.70
CA PHE A 116 -1.79 5.03 -0.53
C PHE A 116 -1.14 3.71 -0.99
N TYR A 117 -1.79 2.57 -0.79
CA TYR A 117 -1.31 1.28 -1.29
C TYR A 117 -1.27 1.24 -2.81
N VAL A 118 -2.34 1.74 -3.45
CA VAL A 118 -2.40 1.84 -4.91
C VAL A 118 -1.29 2.76 -5.45
N GLN A 119 -1.07 3.91 -4.80
CA GLN A 119 0.00 4.82 -5.20
C GLN A 119 1.39 4.21 -5.03
N ALA A 120 1.62 3.52 -3.92
CA ALA A 120 2.90 2.87 -3.64
C ALA A 120 3.28 1.86 -4.72
N LEU A 121 2.30 1.07 -5.17
CA LEU A 121 2.50 0.11 -6.24
C LEU A 121 2.70 0.79 -7.60
N LEU A 122 1.80 1.71 -7.99
CA LEU A 122 1.82 2.34 -9.31
C LEU A 122 3.07 3.18 -9.55
N ARG A 123 3.56 3.85 -8.52
CA ARG A 123 4.73 4.73 -8.58
C ARG A 123 6.03 4.04 -8.22
N ASP A 124 5.97 2.75 -7.92
CA ASP A 124 7.12 2.00 -7.44
C ASP A 124 7.87 2.75 -6.32
N ILE A 125 7.10 3.21 -5.31
CA ILE A 125 7.65 4.00 -4.21
C ILE A 125 8.71 3.17 -3.48
N ASP A 126 9.89 3.78 -3.30
CA ASP A 126 10.97 3.18 -2.54
C ASP A 126 10.77 3.42 -1.03
N PHE A 127 10.63 2.33 -0.28
CA PHE A 127 10.53 2.33 1.19
C PHE A 127 11.82 1.92 1.89
N SER A 128 12.93 1.75 1.17
CA SER A 128 14.20 1.28 1.75
C SER A 128 14.75 2.20 2.86
N GLY A 129 14.53 3.53 2.74
CA GLY A 129 14.87 4.51 3.78
C GLY A 129 13.88 4.55 4.95
N SER A 130 12.85 3.71 4.94
CA SER A 130 11.74 3.74 5.88
C SER A 130 11.27 2.35 6.30
N ARG A 131 12.14 1.35 6.28
CA ARG A 131 11.80 0.03 6.81
C ARG A 131 11.37 0.14 8.27
N GLU A 132 10.08 0.32 8.45
CA GLU A 132 9.41 -0.07 9.68
C GLU A 132 9.54 -1.59 9.78
N GLU A 133 9.80 -2.08 10.99
CA GLU A 133 9.87 -3.49 11.33
C GLU A 133 8.85 -4.32 10.54
N THR A 134 9.27 -4.94 9.47
CA THR A 134 8.53 -6.02 8.88
C THR A 134 8.92 -7.25 9.67
N GLY A 135 8.14 -7.60 10.67
CA GLY A 135 8.32 -8.83 11.46
C GLY A 135 8.16 -10.11 10.65
N LEU A 136 7.93 -10.00 9.34
CA LEU A 136 8.00 -11.10 8.42
C LEU A 136 9.48 -11.41 8.14
N SER A 137 10.01 -12.38 8.90
CA SER A 137 11.26 -13.01 8.50
C SER A 137 11.04 -13.67 7.13
N ALA A 138 11.94 -13.42 6.19
CA ALA A 138 11.95 -14.05 4.87
C ALA A 138 11.86 -15.59 4.91
N GLN A 139 12.04 -16.18 6.09
CA GLN A 139 11.91 -17.62 6.36
C GLN A 139 10.47 -18.13 6.32
N THR A 140 9.47 -17.31 6.59
CA THR A 140 8.07 -17.77 6.62
C THR A 140 7.49 -17.98 5.22
N MET A 141 8.08 -17.36 4.19
CA MET A 141 7.64 -17.48 2.79
C MET A 141 8.63 -18.20 1.86
N GLY A 142 9.70 -18.81 2.37
CA GLY A 142 10.63 -19.61 1.55
C GLY A 142 11.53 -18.79 0.61
N PHE A 143 11.65 -17.47 0.82
CA PHE A 143 12.48 -16.60 0.02
C PHE A 143 13.80 -16.27 0.74
N SER A 144 14.94 -16.63 0.11
CA SER A 144 16.27 -16.17 0.52
C SER A 144 16.48 -14.74 0.00
N GLY A 145 15.88 -13.76 0.66
CA GLY A 145 16.21 -12.35 0.49
C GLY A 145 17.41 -11.99 1.36
N SER A 146 18.40 -11.30 0.79
CA SER A 146 19.61 -10.87 1.50
C SER A 146 19.25 -10.13 2.80
N ALA A 147 19.87 -10.52 3.90
CA ALA A 147 19.76 -9.87 5.20
C ALA A 147 20.10 -8.38 5.05
N GLY A 148 19.05 -7.54 5.01
CA GLY A 148 19.19 -6.10 5.06
C GLY A 148 19.81 -5.68 6.40
N ASP A 149 20.64 -4.67 6.36
CA ASP A 149 21.49 -4.16 7.42
C ASP A 149 20.73 -3.96 8.75
N ARG A 150 20.90 -4.87 9.70
CA ARG A 150 20.30 -4.81 11.06
C ARG A 150 20.66 -3.51 11.78
N THR A 151 21.78 -2.91 11.44
CA THR A 151 22.28 -1.67 12.05
C THR A 151 21.44 -0.44 11.68
N ALA A 152 20.82 -0.41 10.49
CA ALA A 152 19.95 0.69 10.07
C ALA A 152 18.61 0.68 10.79
N ASP A 153 18.03 -0.51 11.02
CA ASP A 153 16.76 -0.68 11.72
C ASP A 153 16.89 -0.36 13.23
N GLU A 154 18.01 -0.74 13.86
CA GLU A 154 18.29 -0.38 15.24
C GLU A 154 18.46 1.14 15.41
N LYS A 155 19.20 1.78 14.51
CA LYS A 155 19.40 3.22 14.51
C LYS A 155 18.10 4.01 14.30
N GLY A 156 17.20 3.49 13.46
CA GLY A 156 15.87 4.08 13.24
C GLY A 156 15.00 4.05 14.50
N ARG A 157 14.99 2.92 15.21
CA ARG A 157 14.27 2.78 16.49
C ARG A 157 14.79 3.73 17.55
N ASP A 158 16.11 3.86 17.68
CA ASP A 158 16.73 4.75 18.66
C ASP A 158 16.37 6.22 18.37
N ILE A 159 16.42 6.65 17.11
CA ILE A 159 16.04 8.00 16.70
C ILE A 159 14.56 8.26 16.99
N ARG A 160 13.67 7.34 16.63
CA ARG A 160 12.23 7.46 16.89
C ARG A 160 11.94 7.58 18.39
N SER A 161 12.52 6.68 19.20
CA SER A 161 12.37 6.69 20.66
C SER A 161 12.85 8.01 21.26
N ALA A 162 13.99 8.53 20.82
CA ALA A 162 14.51 9.81 21.27
C ALA A 162 13.60 10.99 20.91
N LEU A 163 13.02 10.98 19.70
CA LEU A 163 12.07 12.01 19.25
C LEU A 163 10.75 11.94 20.04
N GLU A 164 10.23 10.75 20.30
CA GLU A 164 9.01 10.57 21.10
C GLU A 164 9.24 11.01 22.55
N GLN A 165 10.40 10.70 23.14
CA GLN A 165 10.78 11.19 24.47
C GLN A 165 10.90 12.71 24.50
N ALA A 166 11.53 13.31 23.49
CA ALA A 166 11.62 14.77 23.38
C ALA A 166 10.23 15.43 23.24
N ALA A 167 9.28 14.77 22.60
CA ALA A 167 7.90 15.24 22.51
C ALA A 167 7.18 15.20 23.86
N LEU A 168 7.43 14.17 24.68
CA LEU A 168 6.87 14.08 26.03
C LEU A 168 7.41 15.18 26.95
N GLU A 169 8.71 15.48 26.86
CA GLU A 169 9.39 16.46 27.71
C GLU A 169 9.15 17.91 27.29
N LYS A 170 9.17 18.20 25.98
CA LYS A 170 9.18 19.57 25.44
C LYS A 170 7.91 19.92 24.62
N GLY A 171 7.03 18.94 24.42
CA GLY A 171 5.79 19.09 23.69
C GLY A 171 5.91 18.95 22.16
N ALA A 172 4.79 18.66 21.52
CA ALA A 172 4.73 18.46 20.05
C ALA A 172 5.18 19.70 19.24
N ALA A 173 4.89 20.89 19.74
CA ALA A 173 5.28 22.14 19.11
C ALA A 173 6.82 22.33 19.03
N PHE A 174 7.56 21.72 19.95
CA PHE A 174 9.03 21.74 19.91
C PHE A 174 9.54 20.94 18.71
N LEU A 175 9.04 19.73 18.51
CA LEU A 175 9.42 18.90 17.34
C LEU A 175 8.96 19.53 16.03
N HIS A 176 7.79 20.16 16.02
CA HIS A 176 7.31 20.82 14.81
C HIS A 176 8.22 21.98 14.39
N ARG A 177 8.73 22.78 15.35
CA ARG A 177 9.75 23.82 15.06
C ARG A 177 11.07 23.23 14.55
N GLN A 178 11.48 22.05 15.03
CA GLN A 178 12.64 21.37 14.45
C GLN A 178 12.38 20.93 13.00
N LEU A 179 11.15 20.45 12.70
CA LEU A 179 10.75 20.10 11.34
C LEU A 179 10.77 21.35 10.43
N GLU A 180 10.31 22.51 10.91
CA GLU A 180 10.38 23.77 10.15
C GLU A 180 11.80 24.13 9.71
N GLN A 181 12.81 23.80 10.51
CA GLN A 181 14.22 24.09 10.19
C GLN A 181 14.78 23.15 9.13
N VAL A 182 14.39 21.88 9.12
CA VAL A 182 14.99 20.85 8.26
C VAL A 182 14.13 20.53 7.04
N ASP A 183 12.81 20.69 7.14
CA ASP A 183 11.84 20.43 6.07
C ASP A 183 10.64 21.38 6.18
N PRO A 184 10.79 22.67 5.78
CA PRO A 184 9.73 23.65 5.85
C PRO A 184 8.46 23.24 5.09
N LEU A 185 8.59 22.55 3.96
CA LEU A 185 7.45 22.10 3.16
C LEU A 185 6.63 21.04 3.88
N SER A 186 7.28 20.12 4.57
CA SER A 186 6.56 19.14 5.40
C SER A 186 5.92 19.81 6.62
N ALA A 187 6.59 20.79 7.24
CA ALA A 187 6.04 21.52 8.37
C ALA A 187 4.77 22.31 8.02
N GLU A 188 4.71 22.91 6.84
CA GLU A 188 3.51 23.58 6.34
C GLU A 188 2.32 22.61 6.15
N MET A 189 2.60 21.39 5.67
CA MET A 189 1.57 20.37 5.39
C MET A 189 1.14 19.56 6.61
N ILE A 190 2.00 19.47 7.63
CA ILE A 190 1.76 18.67 8.83
C ILE A 190 1.33 19.60 9.96
N HIS A 191 0.09 19.44 10.42
CA HIS A 191 -0.37 20.20 11.58
C HIS A 191 0.48 19.91 12.82
N ALA A 192 0.83 20.96 13.60
CA ALA A 192 1.74 20.85 14.76
C ALA A 192 1.34 19.79 15.81
N ASN A 193 0.03 19.49 15.94
CA ASN A 193 -0.47 18.43 16.82
C ASN A 193 -0.37 17.03 16.23
N ASN A 194 0.05 16.88 14.97
CA ASN A 194 0.19 15.56 14.34
C ASN A 194 1.59 14.99 14.63
N LEU A 195 1.78 14.63 15.91
CA LEU A 195 3.08 14.14 16.41
C LEU A 195 3.63 12.98 15.59
N LYS A 196 2.79 11.98 15.25
CA LYS A 196 3.23 10.81 14.48
C LYS A 196 3.86 11.19 13.14
N ARG A 197 3.24 12.12 12.39
CA ARG A 197 3.78 12.58 11.11
C ARG A 197 5.02 13.45 11.28
N THR A 198 5.07 14.28 12.31
CA THR A 198 6.25 15.10 12.63
C THR A 198 7.46 14.22 12.99
N VAL A 199 7.27 13.24 13.89
CA VAL A 199 8.30 12.26 14.26
C VAL A 199 8.80 11.52 13.02
N ARG A 200 7.88 11.04 12.17
CA ARG A 200 8.25 10.32 10.95
C ARG A 200 9.09 11.17 9.99
N ALA A 201 8.75 12.43 9.81
CA ALA A 201 9.49 13.33 8.91
C ALA A 201 10.89 13.62 9.45
N LEU A 202 11.03 13.84 10.76
CA LEU A 202 12.31 14.06 11.42
C LEU A 202 13.17 12.79 11.42
N GLU A 203 12.59 11.62 11.74
CA GLU A 203 13.26 10.33 11.67
C GLU A 203 13.86 10.09 10.29
N TYR A 204 13.09 10.30 9.23
CA TYR A 204 13.57 10.18 7.86
C TYR A 204 14.76 11.09 7.59
N PHE A 205 14.66 12.36 8.01
CA PHE A 205 15.77 13.32 7.84
C PHE A 205 17.03 12.90 8.61
N TYR A 206 16.90 12.46 9.86
CA TYR A 206 18.05 12.04 10.65
C TYR A 206 18.70 10.73 10.16
N LEU A 207 17.94 9.88 9.50
CA LEU A 207 18.44 8.64 8.89
C LEU A 207 19.13 8.89 7.54
N THR A 208 18.57 9.75 6.71
CA THR A 208 18.98 9.90 5.31
C THR A 208 19.75 11.19 5.01
N GLY A 209 19.64 12.20 5.88
CA GLY A 209 20.15 13.55 5.64
C GLY A 209 19.32 14.38 4.65
N GLU A 210 18.18 13.84 4.17
CA GLU A 210 17.34 14.48 3.17
C GLU A 210 15.93 14.78 3.72
N PRO A 211 15.33 15.96 3.38
CA PRO A 211 13.92 16.26 3.70
C PRO A 211 12.97 15.23 3.08
N ILE A 212 12.01 14.74 3.88
CA ILE A 212 11.01 13.79 3.39
C ILE A 212 10.12 14.39 2.28
N SER A 213 9.93 15.71 2.29
CA SER A 213 9.21 16.41 1.22
C SER A 213 9.88 16.27 -0.14
N SER A 214 11.22 16.31 -0.19
CA SER A 214 12.02 16.12 -1.40
C SER A 214 11.90 14.69 -1.92
N HIS A 215 12.01 13.71 -1.04
CA HIS A 215 11.77 12.31 -1.36
C HIS A 215 10.36 12.11 -1.92
N ASN A 216 9.33 12.56 -1.19
CA ASN A 216 7.93 12.43 -1.61
C ASN A 216 7.64 13.09 -2.96
N LYS A 217 8.30 14.23 -3.25
CA LYS A 217 8.17 14.90 -4.54
C LYS A 217 8.74 14.03 -5.66
N ARG A 218 9.96 13.52 -5.50
CA ARG A 218 10.57 12.60 -6.49
C ARG A 218 9.71 11.36 -6.73
N GLU A 219 9.21 10.74 -5.65
CA GLU A 219 8.37 9.56 -5.75
C GLU A 219 7.04 9.84 -6.48
N ARG A 220 6.47 11.04 -6.31
CA ARG A 220 5.26 11.46 -7.05
C ARG A 220 5.51 11.75 -8.53
N GLU A 221 6.72 12.15 -8.88
CA GLU A 221 7.11 12.47 -10.27
C GLU A 221 7.54 11.22 -11.06
N LYS A 222 7.77 10.09 -10.39
CA LYS A 222 8.08 8.82 -11.07
C LYS A 222 6.93 8.43 -12.02
N PRO A 223 7.24 7.99 -13.23
CA PRO A 223 6.24 7.39 -14.11
C PRO A 223 5.66 6.14 -13.47
N SER A 224 4.46 5.76 -13.89
CA SER A 224 3.88 4.49 -13.44
C SER A 224 4.74 3.31 -13.93
N ALA A 225 5.01 2.36 -13.03
CA ALA A 225 5.66 1.09 -13.38
C ALA A 225 4.75 0.16 -14.21
N TYR A 226 3.47 0.50 -14.32
CA TYR A 226 2.44 -0.28 -14.98
C TYR A 226 1.69 0.54 -16.03
N LEU A 227 1.30 -0.11 -17.12
CA LEU A 227 0.29 0.43 -18.05
C LEU A 227 -1.09 0.31 -17.37
N SER A 228 -1.45 1.31 -16.59
CA SER A 228 -2.63 1.24 -15.75
C SER A 228 -3.86 1.91 -16.34
N CYS A 229 -5.01 1.19 -16.26
CA CYS A 229 -6.34 1.78 -16.44
C CYS A 229 -6.94 2.02 -15.05
N TYR A 230 -7.07 3.28 -14.66
CA TYR A 230 -7.50 3.65 -13.30
C TYR A 230 -8.96 4.12 -13.32
N PHE A 231 -9.82 3.39 -12.61
CA PHE A 231 -11.24 3.72 -12.45
C PHE A 231 -11.55 4.07 -10.99
N VAL A 232 -12.25 5.17 -10.79
CA VAL A 232 -12.75 5.58 -9.48
C VAL A 232 -14.27 5.48 -9.48
N LEU A 233 -14.79 4.55 -8.69
CA LEU A 233 -16.22 4.48 -8.43
C LEU A 233 -16.60 5.54 -7.38
N ASN A 234 -17.71 6.19 -7.60
CA ASN A 234 -18.28 7.13 -6.66
C ASN A 234 -19.81 7.01 -6.62
N ASP A 235 -20.40 7.43 -5.50
CA ASP A 235 -21.85 7.56 -5.34
C ASP A 235 -22.12 8.69 -4.35
N ILE A 236 -23.34 9.16 -4.28
CA ILE A 236 -23.73 10.18 -3.31
C ILE A 236 -23.63 9.64 -1.89
N ARG A 237 -23.21 10.48 -0.98
CA ARG A 237 -22.87 10.10 0.41
C ARG A 237 -24.00 9.40 1.13
N GLU A 238 -25.23 9.90 0.98
CA GLU A 238 -26.42 9.32 1.63
C GLU A 238 -26.67 7.87 1.19
N ARG A 239 -26.44 7.54 -0.09
CA ARG A 239 -26.60 6.16 -0.57
C ARG A 239 -25.52 5.24 -0.02
N LEU A 240 -24.29 5.74 0.07
CA LEU A 240 -23.19 4.97 0.63
C LEU A 240 -23.44 4.65 2.11
N TYR A 241 -23.85 5.63 2.90
CA TYR A 241 -24.19 5.41 4.33
C TYR A 241 -25.32 4.41 4.51
N LYS A 242 -26.43 4.55 3.77
CA LYS A 242 -27.53 3.57 3.82
C LYS A 242 -27.07 2.14 3.51
N ARG A 243 -26.16 1.97 2.55
CA ARG A 243 -25.62 0.64 2.22
C ARG A 243 -24.66 0.11 3.30
N ILE A 244 -23.94 0.97 3.99
CA ILE A 244 -23.07 0.59 5.11
C ILE A 244 -23.91 0.14 6.30
N GLU A 245 -24.98 0.86 6.61
CA GLU A 245 -25.90 0.53 7.71
C GLU A 245 -26.67 -0.79 7.49
N LEU A 246 -26.91 -1.17 6.23
CA LEU A 246 -27.61 -2.41 5.86
C LEU A 246 -26.67 -3.63 5.78
N ARG A 247 -25.38 -3.46 5.95
CA ARG A 247 -24.37 -4.50 5.82
C ARG A 247 -23.93 -5.04 7.18
#